data_c8483b020bf7179620c2b640a29da759
#
_entry.id   c8483b020bf7179620c2b640a29da759
#
_cell.length_a   1.000
_cell.length_b   1.000
_cell.length_c   1.000
_cell.angle_alpha   90.00
_cell.angle_beta   90.00
_cell.angle_gamma   90.00
#
_symmetry.space_group_name_H-M   'P 1'
#
loop_
_entity.id
_entity.type
_entity.pdbx_description
1 polymer ?
#
loop_
_entity_poly.entity_id
_entity_poly.type
_entity_poly.pdbx_seq_one_letter_code
_entity_poly.pdbx_strand_id
1 'polypeptide(L)'
;MTISLLKRFRYLYYRFRHLMERYRMSSHNRYAQDWNTYSKTWDVDYGSRHTHLGDEWNDDQTQERKRDLFYFRAYIERWVTPDMTVLEVGPGGGKWTVLIAPLVKRLIVLDVADEMLKRTRQRCQELGLTNVEYILANGENFQPVADQSVNFFFSHDVFVHIALEDTWPYTQEMARVLVPGGRGVCHYATNTTPVAWERIEQNNDWYRFGRHTLGQYYYFSPEALREMYAQCGLFMLEQHQEAWNHKCIFEKPVIDVVPRLEELLRQLISAEANDKATRARLVSALQALPIELELHIKPLLEQAQDEDDYFKRIHYAAQIRRIWRGA
;
A
#
# COMPACT_ATOMS: atom_id res chain seq x y z
N MET A 1 6.85 15.58 46.00
CA MET A 1 5.89 16.45 45.28
C MET A 1 6.47 17.13 43.99
N THR A 2 7.77 17.33 43.91
CA THR A 2 8.43 18.10 42.81
C THR A 2 8.59 17.34 41.50
N ILE A 3 8.75 16.01 41.53
CA ILE A 3 8.93 15.19 40.30
C ILE A 3 7.63 15.06 39.46
N SER A 4 6.48 15.13 40.11
CA SER A 4 5.17 15.05 39.45
C SER A 4 4.85 16.33 38.66
N LEU A 5 5.25 17.50 39.15
CA LEU A 5 5.03 18.78 38.49
C LEU A 5 5.90 18.94 37.22
N LEU A 6 7.19 18.56 37.33
CA LEU A 6 8.15 18.58 36.22
C LEU A 6 7.70 17.64 35.05
N LYS A 7 7.21 16.45 35.43
CA LYS A 7 6.65 15.50 34.40
C LYS A 7 5.40 16.07 33.73
N ARG A 8 4.50 16.74 34.47
CA ARG A 8 3.31 17.40 33.92
C ARG A 8 3.66 18.59 33.03
N PHE A 9 4.64 19.43 33.43
CA PHE A 9 5.12 20.55 32.62
C PHE A 9 5.79 20.07 31.34
N ARG A 10 6.60 19.03 31.42
CA ARG A 10 7.25 18.42 30.27
C ARG A 10 6.22 17.81 29.30
N TYR A 11 5.18 17.15 29.81
CA TYR A 11 4.08 16.63 29.03
C TYR A 11 3.27 17.75 28.34
N LEU A 12 2.93 18.82 29.03
CA LEU A 12 2.23 19.98 28.48
C LEU A 12 3.08 20.71 27.42
N TYR A 13 4.37 20.90 27.68
CA TYR A 13 5.30 21.47 26.72
C TYR A 13 5.40 20.65 25.44
N TYR A 14 5.54 19.32 25.54
CA TYR A 14 5.59 18.47 24.36
C TYR A 14 4.26 18.41 23.63
N ARG A 15 3.14 18.43 24.33
CA ARG A 15 1.82 18.47 23.74
C ARG A 15 1.54 19.80 23.02
N PHE A 16 1.97 20.91 23.61
CA PHE A 16 1.87 22.22 22.98
C PHE A 16 2.81 22.36 21.77
N ARG A 17 4.05 21.91 21.91
CA ARG A 17 5.00 21.86 20.81
C ARG A 17 4.49 20.97 19.67
N HIS A 18 3.98 19.81 19.96
CA HIS A 18 3.38 18.90 18.98
C HIS A 18 2.13 19.51 18.32
N LEU A 19 1.28 20.19 19.07
CA LEU A 19 0.12 20.91 18.53
C LEU A 19 0.56 22.04 17.59
N MET A 20 1.60 22.79 17.95
CA MET A 20 2.15 23.89 17.13
C MET A 20 2.90 23.37 15.89
N GLU A 21 3.59 22.24 16.01
CA GLU A 21 4.22 21.57 14.88
C GLU A 21 3.17 20.98 13.93
N ARG A 22 2.09 20.39 14.45
CA ARG A 22 0.94 19.91 13.67
C ARG A 22 0.22 21.04 12.91
N TYR A 23 0.13 22.22 13.49
CA TYR A 23 -0.44 23.41 12.82
C TYR A 23 0.51 24.03 11.79
N ARG A 24 1.81 23.77 11.87
CA ARG A 24 2.84 24.34 10.99
C ARG A 24 3.31 23.41 9.88
N MET A 25 3.11 22.10 10.01
CA MET A 25 3.59 21.14 9.02
C MET A 25 2.47 20.16 8.69
N SER A 26 2.17 20.00 7.40
CA SER A 26 1.38 18.87 6.91
C SER A 26 2.09 17.55 7.30
N SER A 27 1.35 16.45 7.43
CA SER A 27 1.93 15.12 7.67
C SER A 27 3.03 14.78 6.65
N HIS A 28 2.86 15.20 5.43
CA HIS A 28 3.77 15.04 4.30
C HIS A 28 5.15 15.67 4.53
N ASN A 29 5.19 16.89 5.05
CA ASN A 29 6.46 17.57 5.38
C ASN A 29 7.21 16.85 6.53
N ARG A 30 6.49 16.19 7.44
CA ARG A 30 7.08 15.41 8.52
C ARG A 30 7.80 14.18 7.98
N TYR A 31 7.16 13.38 7.11
CA TYR A 31 7.81 12.22 6.50
C TYR A 31 9.08 12.62 5.74
N ALA A 32 9.00 13.66 4.91
CA ALA A 32 10.16 14.17 4.19
C ALA A 32 11.30 14.59 5.14
N GLN A 33 11.01 15.30 6.22
CA GLN A 33 12.00 15.74 7.20
C GLN A 33 12.65 14.56 7.91
N ASP A 34 11.85 13.59 8.35
CA ASP A 34 12.32 12.43 9.09
C ASP A 34 13.28 11.59 8.22
N TRP A 35 12.90 11.27 7.01
CA TRP A 35 13.73 10.47 6.10
C TRP A 35 14.96 11.21 5.58
N ASN A 36 14.88 12.52 5.35
CA ASN A 36 16.06 13.33 5.06
C ASN A 36 17.04 13.36 6.24
N THR A 37 16.53 13.45 7.46
CA THR A 37 17.36 13.41 8.67
C THR A 37 18.04 12.06 8.83
N TYR A 38 17.29 10.95 8.68
CA TYR A 38 17.83 9.61 8.72
C TYR A 38 18.94 9.41 7.67
N SER A 39 18.70 9.82 6.44
CA SER A 39 19.70 9.72 5.38
C SER A 39 20.99 10.46 5.72
N LYS A 40 20.90 11.66 6.30
CA LYS A 40 22.08 12.48 6.67
C LYS A 40 22.88 11.89 7.83
N THR A 41 22.22 11.23 8.78
CA THR A 41 22.88 10.64 9.95
C THR A 41 23.39 9.22 9.68
N TRP A 42 22.90 8.57 8.65
CA TRP A 42 23.19 7.17 8.35
C TRP A 42 24.69 6.86 8.24
N ASP A 43 25.48 7.71 7.62
CA ASP A 43 26.93 7.50 7.45
C ASP A 43 27.68 7.44 8.80
N VAL A 44 27.18 8.16 9.80
CA VAL A 44 27.73 8.16 11.17
C VAL A 44 27.34 6.88 11.89
N ASP A 45 26.08 6.45 11.73
CA ASP A 45 25.53 5.33 12.49
C ASP A 45 25.90 3.98 11.89
N TYR A 46 25.97 3.87 10.56
CA TYR A 46 26.09 2.61 9.83
C TYR A 46 27.20 2.60 8.76
N GLY A 47 27.64 3.74 8.25
CA GLY A 47 28.56 3.84 7.09
C GLY A 47 29.90 3.16 7.26
N SER A 48 30.33 2.87 8.52
CA SER A 48 31.55 2.08 8.77
C SER A 48 31.39 0.58 8.50
N ARG A 49 30.14 0.08 8.42
CA ARG A 49 29.80 -1.35 8.27
C ARG A 49 29.10 -1.67 6.97
N HIS A 50 28.44 -0.70 6.37
CA HIS A 50 27.62 -0.87 5.17
C HIS A 50 27.99 0.14 4.10
N THR A 51 27.94 -0.26 2.83
CA THR A 51 28.31 0.60 1.69
C THR A 51 27.15 1.51 1.28
N HIS A 52 25.94 1.00 1.33
CA HIS A 52 24.76 1.74 0.92
C HIS A 52 23.66 1.69 1.99
N LEU A 53 22.94 2.80 2.13
CA LEU A 53 21.75 2.89 2.99
C LEU A 53 20.73 1.82 2.56
N GLY A 54 20.15 1.13 3.53
CA GLY A 54 19.24 0.00 3.33
C GLY A 54 19.94 -1.37 3.43
N ASP A 55 21.28 -1.42 3.30
CA ASP A 55 22.04 -2.66 3.48
C ASP A 55 22.22 -3.03 4.95
N GLU A 56 22.00 -2.08 5.88
CA GLU A 56 22.02 -2.31 7.34
C GLU A 56 20.92 -3.23 7.85
N TRP A 57 19.86 -3.37 7.07
CA TRP A 57 18.77 -4.30 7.39
C TRP A 57 19.10 -5.76 7.05
N ASN A 58 20.35 -6.02 6.57
CA ASN A 58 20.83 -7.31 6.09
C ASN A 58 22.11 -7.75 6.85
N ASP A 59 22.12 -7.67 8.17
CA ASP A 59 23.32 -7.88 8.99
C ASP A 59 23.86 -9.34 8.99
N ASP A 60 23.08 -10.31 8.54
CA ASP A 60 23.56 -11.69 8.33
C ASP A 60 23.79 -11.95 6.82
N GLN A 61 25.01 -11.76 6.37
CA GLN A 61 25.42 -11.78 4.95
C GLN A 61 25.07 -13.06 4.17
N THR A 62 24.67 -14.15 4.83
CA THR A 62 24.36 -15.42 4.18
C THR A 62 22.90 -15.77 4.14
N GLN A 63 22.16 -15.60 5.23
CA GLN A 63 20.75 -15.98 5.32
C GLN A 63 19.83 -14.86 4.78
N GLU A 64 20.14 -13.60 5.04
CA GLU A 64 19.33 -12.47 4.62
C GLU A 64 19.45 -12.18 3.12
N ARG A 65 20.63 -12.31 2.55
CA ARG A 65 20.80 -12.24 1.09
C ARG A 65 19.98 -13.31 0.35
N LYS A 66 19.85 -14.51 0.92
CA LYS A 66 18.97 -15.55 0.39
C LYS A 66 17.50 -15.18 0.55
N ARG A 67 17.13 -14.57 1.68
CA ARG A 67 15.77 -14.08 1.93
C ARG A 67 15.40 -12.95 0.99
N ASP A 68 16.29 -11.99 0.77
CA ASP A 68 16.07 -10.88 -0.18
C ASP A 68 15.93 -11.38 -1.62
N LEU A 69 16.79 -12.30 -2.05
CA LEU A 69 16.66 -12.92 -3.36
C LEU A 69 15.37 -13.72 -3.51
N PHE A 70 14.96 -14.44 -2.47
CA PHE A 70 13.68 -15.15 -2.44
C PHE A 70 12.53 -14.13 -2.55
N TYR A 71 12.57 -13.07 -1.76
CA TYR A 71 11.59 -11.98 -1.79
C TYR A 71 11.52 -11.35 -3.18
N PHE A 72 12.66 -10.99 -3.74
CA PHE A 72 12.76 -10.39 -5.07
C PHE A 72 12.10 -11.27 -6.14
N ARG A 73 12.43 -12.56 -6.15
CA ARG A 73 11.85 -13.53 -7.09
C ARG A 73 10.35 -13.73 -6.89
N ALA A 74 9.94 -13.88 -5.64
CA ALA A 74 8.54 -14.17 -5.30
C ALA A 74 7.60 -12.97 -5.58
N TYR A 75 8.08 -11.75 -5.36
CA TYR A 75 7.22 -10.57 -5.35
C TYR A 75 7.48 -9.57 -6.48
N ILE A 76 8.62 -9.65 -7.18
CA ILE A 76 8.98 -8.69 -8.22
C ILE A 76 9.28 -9.41 -9.54
N GLU A 77 10.35 -10.23 -9.57
CA GLU A 77 10.90 -10.82 -10.80
C GLU A 77 9.84 -11.59 -11.61
N ARG A 78 8.93 -12.29 -10.94
CA ARG A 78 7.84 -13.05 -11.62
C ARG A 78 6.82 -12.19 -12.36
N TRP A 79 6.76 -10.88 -12.06
CA TRP A 79 5.74 -9.97 -12.57
C TRP A 79 6.24 -8.97 -13.60
N VAL A 80 7.56 -8.71 -13.62
CA VAL A 80 8.13 -7.67 -14.49
C VAL A 80 8.68 -8.26 -15.78
N THR A 81 8.56 -7.50 -16.88
CA THR A 81 9.10 -7.86 -18.20
C THR A 81 9.89 -6.68 -18.78
N PRO A 82 10.79 -6.94 -19.77
CA PRO A 82 11.69 -5.92 -20.30
C PRO A 82 11.04 -4.73 -21.01
N ASP A 83 9.76 -4.81 -21.35
CA ASP A 83 8.98 -3.75 -21.99
C ASP A 83 8.23 -2.86 -21.00
N MET A 84 8.20 -3.22 -19.71
CA MET A 84 7.41 -2.53 -18.70
C MET A 84 8.01 -1.21 -18.24
N THR A 85 7.13 -0.31 -17.84
CA THR A 85 7.41 0.83 -16.97
C THR A 85 7.02 0.45 -15.55
N VAL A 86 7.96 0.55 -14.60
CA VAL A 86 7.76 0.26 -13.18
C VAL A 86 7.83 1.56 -12.37
N LEU A 87 6.96 1.70 -11.37
CA LEU A 87 7.02 2.75 -10.37
C LEU A 87 7.42 2.14 -9.01
N GLU A 88 8.56 2.57 -8.48
CA GLU A 88 9.01 2.27 -7.12
C GLU A 88 8.77 3.50 -6.24
N VAL A 89 8.00 3.34 -5.17
CA VAL A 89 7.76 4.39 -4.17
C VAL A 89 8.59 4.10 -2.92
N GLY A 90 9.40 5.10 -2.52
CA GLY A 90 10.32 5.00 -1.39
C GLY A 90 11.52 4.09 -1.64
N PRO A 91 12.39 4.40 -2.62
CA PRO A 91 13.55 3.59 -2.96
C PRO A 91 14.61 3.53 -1.84
N GLY A 92 14.57 4.48 -0.89
CA GLY A 92 15.56 4.62 0.16
C GLY A 92 16.97 4.81 -0.41
N GLY A 93 17.90 3.90 -0.11
CA GLY A 93 19.24 3.87 -0.70
C GLY A 93 19.35 3.09 -2.00
N GLY A 94 18.23 2.75 -2.64
CA GLY A 94 18.23 2.10 -3.96
C GLY A 94 18.43 0.58 -3.93
N LYS A 95 18.19 -0.08 -2.78
CA LYS A 95 18.40 -1.53 -2.64
C LYS A 95 17.59 -2.33 -3.67
N TRP A 96 16.31 -2.04 -3.83
CA TRP A 96 15.44 -2.71 -4.80
C TRP A 96 15.57 -2.11 -6.20
N THR A 97 15.78 -0.80 -6.28
CA THR A 97 15.99 -0.06 -7.54
C THR A 97 17.02 -0.73 -8.44
N VAL A 98 18.19 -1.08 -7.87
CA VAL A 98 19.29 -1.67 -8.67
C VAL A 98 19.03 -3.10 -9.10
N LEU A 99 18.10 -3.79 -8.48
CA LEU A 99 17.65 -5.13 -8.88
C LEU A 99 16.53 -5.07 -9.94
N ILE A 100 15.66 -4.06 -9.87
CA ILE A 100 14.53 -3.88 -10.79
C ILE A 100 14.98 -3.26 -12.11
N ALA A 101 15.81 -2.21 -12.06
CA ALA A 101 16.18 -1.44 -13.25
C ALA A 101 16.71 -2.28 -14.42
N PRO A 102 17.59 -3.31 -14.22
CA PRO A 102 18.08 -4.14 -15.32
C PRO A 102 17.01 -4.99 -16.03
N LEU A 103 15.84 -5.18 -15.40
CA LEU A 103 14.79 -6.07 -15.88
C LEU A 103 13.69 -5.37 -16.67
N VAL A 104 13.69 -4.03 -16.70
CA VAL A 104 12.56 -3.25 -17.20
C VAL A 104 13.01 -2.17 -18.19
N LYS A 105 12.07 -1.71 -19.01
CA LYS A 105 12.32 -0.63 -19.97
C LYS A 105 12.58 0.70 -19.27
N ARG A 106 11.81 1.02 -18.23
CA ARG A 106 11.86 2.27 -17.49
C ARG A 106 11.51 2.03 -16.04
N LEU A 107 12.30 2.54 -15.13
CA LEU A 107 12.01 2.56 -13.71
C LEU A 107 11.84 4.00 -13.25
N ILE A 108 10.68 4.33 -12.72
CA ILE A 108 10.43 5.61 -12.06
C ILE A 108 10.60 5.36 -10.57
N VAL A 109 11.46 6.14 -9.91
CA VAL A 109 11.61 6.11 -8.45
C VAL A 109 11.10 7.42 -7.87
N LEU A 110 10.23 7.33 -6.88
CA LEU A 110 9.54 8.45 -6.26
C LEU A 110 9.75 8.42 -4.76
N ASP A 111 10.26 9.52 -4.20
CA ASP A 111 10.48 9.67 -2.75
C ASP A 111 10.13 11.10 -2.31
N VAL A 112 9.71 11.25 -1.06
CA VAL A 112 9.48 12.55 -0.42
C VAL A 112 10.79 13.17 0.11
N ALA A 113 11.85 12.37 0.23
CA ALA A 113 13.14 12.74 0.79
C ALA A 113 14.21 12.88 -0.31
N ASP A 114 14.63 14.10 -0.58
CA ASP A 114 15.66 14.41 -1.60
C ASP A 114 17.00 13.70 -1.31
N GLU A 115 17.37 13.57 -0.04
CA GLU A 115 18.60 12.88 0.36
C GLU A 115 18.53 11.37 0.05
N MET A 116 17.36 10.74 0.10
CA MET A 116 17.18 9.36 -0.32
C MET A 116 17.34 9.22 -1.84
N LEU A 117 16.74 10.10 -2.62
CA LEU A 117 16.90 10.11 -4.08
C LEU A 117 18.36 10.33 -4.50
N LYS A 118 19.11 11.17 -3.80
CA LYS A 118 20.54 11.36 -4.05
C LYS A 118 21.33 10.06 -3.89
N ARG A 119 21.08 9.31 -2.81
CA ARG A 119 21.74 8.01 -2.56
C ARG A 119 21.34 6.97 -3.60
N THR A 120 20.07 6.87 -3.93
CA THR A 120 19.58 5.96 -4.98
C THR A 120 20.25 6.30 -6.33
N ARG A 121 20.31 7.58 -6.69
CA ARG A 121 20.95 8.04 -7.93
C ARG A 121 22.43 7.69 -7.97
N GLN A 122 23.16 7.94 -6.88
CA GLN A 122 24.56 7.59 -6.77
C GLN A 122 24.77 6.08 -6.99
N ARG A 123 24.01 5.24 -6.29
CA ARG A 123 24.08 3.78 -6.40
C ARG A 123 23.79 3.29 -7.83
N CYS A 124 22.79 3.87 -8.49
CA CYS A 124 22.49 3.56 -9.89
C CYS A 124 23.61 4.00 -10.84
N GLN A 125 24.23 5.16 -10.62
CA GLN A 125 25.36 5.65 -11.42
C GLN A 125 26.59 4.74 -11.28
N GLU A 126 26.90 4.29 -10.07
CA GLU A 126 28.00 3.35 -9.81
C GLU A 126 27.84 2.03 -10.59
N LEU A 127 26.60 1.62 -10.85
CA LEU A 127 26.25 0.41 -11.61
C LEU A 127 25.94 0.66 -13.10
N GLY A 128 26.08 1.91 -13.57
CA GLY A 128 25.82 2.26 -14.97
C GLY A 128 24.35 2.16 -15.40
N LEU A 129 23.40 2.23 -14.48
CA LEU A 129 21.96 2.16 -14.77
C LEU A 129 21.47 3.52 -15.30
N THR A 130 20.93 3.54 -16.52
CA THR A 130 20.54 4.77 -17.23
C THR A 130 19.03 4.90 -17.45
N ASN A 131 18.25 3.87 -17.17
CA ASN A 131 16.80 3.81 -17.38
C ASN A 131 15.98 4.16 -16.13
N VAL A 132 16.59 4.85 -15.14
CA VAL A 132 15.96 5.24 -13.89
C VAL A 132 15.64 6.74 -13.91
N GLU A 133 14.38 7.09 -13.68
CA GLU A 133 13.90 8.45 -13.51
C GLU A 133 13.64 8.73 -12.02
N TYR A 134 14.02 9.92 -11.54
CA TYR A 134 13.96 10.30 -10.13
C TYR A 134 12.98 11.44 -9.94
N ILE A 135 11.95 11.23 -9.12
CA ILE A 135 10.90 12.20 -8.81
C ILE A 135 10.90 12.51 -7.32
N LEU A 136 11.12 13.78 -6.98
CA LEU A 136 10.89 14.27 -5.63
C LEU A 136 9.39 14.53 -5.46
N ALA A 137 8.74 13.71 -4.64
CA ALA A 137 7.31 13.79 -4.39
C ALA A 137 6.97 14.90 -3.39
N ASN A 138 5.75 15.43 -3.52
CA ASN A 138 5.20 16.37 -2.55
C ASN A 138 4.63 15.71 -1.29
N GLY A 139 4.55 14.37 -1.26
CA GLY A 139 3.97 13.59 -0.18
C GLY A 139 2.44 13.46 -0.23
N GLU A 140 1.78 13.99 -1.26
CA GLU A 140 0.32 13.97 -1.40
C GLU A 140 -0.15 13.04 -2.53
N ASN A 141 0.66 12.93 -3.58
CA ASN A 141 0.31 12.17 -4.79
C ASN A 141 1.57 11.74 -5.55
N PHE A 142 1.38 11.05 -6.68
CA PHE A 142 2.47 10.57 -7.54
C PHE A 142 2.75 11.50 -8.73
N GLN A 143 2.33 12.76 -8.68
CA GLN A 143 2.65 13.69 -9.78
C GLN A 143 4.18 13.86 -9.91
N PRO A 144 4.72 13.94 -11.13
CA PRO A 144 4.05 14.07 -12.42
C PRO A 144 3.79 12.73 -13.16
N VAL A 145 3.74 11.58 -12.46
CA VAL A 145 3.47 10.27 -13.10
C VAL A 145 2.08 10.31 -13.75
N ALA A 146 2.04 10.06 -15.06
CA ALA A 146 0.81 10.16 -15.84
C ALA A 146 -0.17 9.01 -15.52
N ASP A 147 -1.46 9.25 -15.77
CA ASP A 147 -2.51 8.24 -15.65
C ASP A 147 -2.21 7.06 -16.57
N GLN A 148 -2.50 5.85 -16.09
CA GLN A 148 -2.39 4.61 -16.87
C GLN A 148 -1.04 4.48 -17.63
N SER A 149 0.07 4.80 -16.96
CA SER A 149 1.42 4.79 -17.55
C SER A 149 2.37 3.79 -16.91
N VAL A 150 1.94 3.11 -15.85
CA VAL A 150 2.73 2.19 -15.04
C VAL A 150 2.18 0.77 -15.21
N ASN A 151 3.04 -0.18 -15.56
CA ASN A 151 2.67 -1.59 -15.68
C ASN A 151 2.79 -2.33 -14.35
N PHE A 152 3.76 -1.94 -13.51
CA PHE A 152 3.99 -2.57 -12.21
C PHE A 152 4.34 -1.52 -11.15
N PHE A 153 3.64 -1.58 -10.01
CA PHE A 153 3.89 -0.74 -8.83
C PHE A 153 4.66 -1.55 -7.78
N PHE A 154 5.64 -0.93 -7.16
CA PHE A 154 6.39 -1.54 -6.08
C PHE A 154 6.65 -0.56 -4.93
N SER A 155 6.45 -1.02 -3.70
CA SER A 155 6.87 -0.29 -2.50
C SER A 155 7.16 -1.26 -1.35
N HIS A 156 8.31 -1.08 -0.72
CA HIS A 156 8.76 -1.91 0.39
C HIS A 156 9.30 -1.05 1.54
N ASP A 157 8.88 -1.36 2.77
CA ASP A 157 9.24 -0.64 4.01
C ASP A 157 8.89 0.86 4.00
N VAL A 158 7.84 1.25 3.26
CA VAL A 158 7.33 2.63 3.20
C VAL A 158 5.96 2.74 3.89
N PHE A 159 4.97 1.97 3.40
CA PHE A 159 3.60 2.05 3.91
C PHE A 159 3.43 1.49 5.32
N VAL A 160 4.42 0.79 5.84
CA VAL A 160 4.50 0.44 7.27
C VAL A 160 4.64 1.68 8.17
N HIS A 161 5.11 2.80 7.61
CA HIS A 161 5.34 4.07 8.32
C HIS A 161 4.28 5.14 8.03
N ILE A 162 3.27 4.83 7.22
CA ILE A 162 2.23 5.76 6.79
C ILE A 162 0.90 5.40 7.45
N ALA A 163 0.24 6.39 8.08
CA ALA A 163 -1.06 6.21 8.70
C ALA A 163 -2.15 5.87 7.67
N LEU A 164 -3.25 5.26 8.11
CA LEU A 164 -4.35 4.86 7.24
C LEU A 164 -4.90 6.03 6.41
N GLU A 165 -5.07 7.17 7.06
CA GLU A 165 -5.62 8.38 6.46
C GLU A 165 -4.72 8.92 5.33
N ASP A 166 -3.40 8.79 5.50
CA ASP A 166 -2.40 9.18 4.49
C ASP A 166 -2.20 8.07 3.43
N THR A 167 -2.45 6.79 3.79
CA THR A 167 -2.37 5.66 2.85
C THR A 167 -3.51 5.66 1.83
N TRP A 168 -4.69 6.13 2.22
CA TRP A 168 -5.87 6.18 1.36
C TRP A 168 -5.64 6.93 0.04
N PRO A 169 -5.20 8.21 0.03
CA PRO A 169 -4.93 8.93 -1.21
C PRO A 169 -3.83 8.28 -2.06
N TYR A 170 -2.83 7.67 -1.45
CA TYR A 170 -1.81 6.91 -2.20
C TYR A 170 -2.39 5.68 -2.89
N THR A 171 -3.36 4.99 -2.27
CA THR A 171 -4.03 3.85 -2.91
C THR A 171 -4.87 4.30 -4.12
N GLN A 172 -5.49 5.49 -4.05
CA GLN A 172 -6.16 6.10 -5.21
C GLN A 172 -5.16 6.45 -6.33
N GLU A 173 -3.97 6.94 -5.97
CA GLU A 173 -2.91 7.22 -6.94
C GLU A 173 -2.34 5.93 -7.57
N MET A 174 -2.19 4.83 -6.80
CA MET A 174 -1.86 3.51 -7.38
C MET A 174 -2.86 3.11 -8.48
N ALA A 175 -4.15 3.27 -8.19
CA ALA A 175 -5.20 2.99 -9.17
C ALA A 175 -5.15 3.93 -10.39
N ARG A 176 -4.82 5.21 -10.18
CA ARG A 176 -4.71 6.20 -11.27
C ARG A 176 -3.57 5.87 -12.22
N VAL A 177 -2.38 5.62 -11.69
CA VAL A 177 -1.16 5.46 -12.51
C VAL A 177 -1.05 4.10 -13.19
N LEU A 178 -1.61 3.04 -12.60
CA LEU A 178 -1.58 1.70 -13.19
C LEU A 178 -2.40 1.63 -14.49
N VAL A 179 -1.83 0.97 -15.49
CA VAL A 179 -2.59 0.56 -16.68
C VAL A 179 -3.63 -0.50 -16.30
N PRO A 180 -4.73 -0.67 -17.05
CA PRO A 180 -5.58 -1.84 -16.91
C PRO A 180 -4.77 -3.13 -17.06
N GLY A 181 -4.93 -4.10 -16.14
CA GLY A 181 -4.10 -5.30 -16.02
C GLY A 181 -2.74 -5.07 -15.35
N GLY A 182 -2.42 -3.84 -15.01
CA GLY A 182 -1.22 -3.49 -14.25
C GLY A 182 -1.31 -4.01 -12.81
N ARG A 183 -0.18 -4.49 -12.29
CA ARG A 183 -0.08 -5.11 -10.96
C ARG A 183 0.78 -4.30 -10.02
N GLY A 184 0.71 -4.64 -8.75
CA GLY A 184 1.61 -4.05 -7.78
C GLY A 184 1.84 -4.92 -6.56
N VAL A 185 2.93 -4.60 -5.86
CA VAL A 185 3.27 -5.17 -4.56
C VAL A 185 3.51 -4.03 -3.59
N CYS A 186 2.85 -4.09 -2.44
CA CYS A 186 3.02 -3.12 -1.37
C CYS A 186 3.23 -3.83 -0.04
N HIS A 187 4.18 -3.33 0.75
CA HIS A 187 4.50 -3.86 2.07
C HIS A 187 3.89 -3.00 3.16
N TYR A 188 3.14 -3.66 4.05
CA TYR A 188 2.51 -3.11 5.25
C TYR A 188 2.97 -3.85 6.50
N ALA A 189 2.60 -3.35 7.68
CA ALA A 189 2.68 -4.09 8.92
C ALA A 189 1.30 -4.61 9.34
N THR A 190 1.25 -5.86 9.84
CA THR A 190 0.01 -6.49 10.31
C THR A 190 -0.09 -6.48 11.83
N ASN A 191 -1.31 -6.46 12.36
CA ASN A 191 -1.63 -6.65 13.77
C ASN A 191 -2.34 -7.98 14.06
N THR A 192 -2.31 -8.93 13.13
CA THR A 192 -3.08 -10.18 13.25
C THR A 192 -2.25 -11.38 13.69
N THR A 193 -0.94 -11.19 13.90
CA THR A 193 -0.04 -12.27 14.35
C THR A 193 0.42 -12.06 15.79
N PRO A 194 0.75 -13.13 16.55
CA PRO A 194 1.31 -13.00 17.90
C PRO A 194 2.60 -12.15 17.94
N VAL A 195 3.50 -12.33 16.97
CA VAL A 195 4.76 -11.58 16.88
C VAL A 195 4.52 -10.08 16.66
N ALA A 196 3.47 -9.71 15.93
CA ALA A 196 3.09 -8.32 15.76
C ALA A 196 2.64 -7.70 17.09
N TRP A 197 1.89 -8.42 17.91
CA TRP A 197 1.47 -7.94 19.23
C TRP A 197 2.65 -7.82 20.21
N GLU A 198 3.59 -8.76 20.22
CA GLU A 198 4.84 -8.64 20.99
C GLU A 198 5.61 -7.37 20.60
N ARG A 199 5.71 -7.09 19.30
CA ARG A 199 6.36 -5.87 18.80
C ARG A 199 5.60 -4.60 19.19
N ILE A 200 4.27 -4.59 19.13
CA ILE A 200 3.43 -3.47 19.58
C ILE A 200 3.65 -3.22 21.08
N GLU A 201 3.67 -4.28 21.90
CA GLU A 201 3.89 -4.18 23.33
C GLU A 201 5.28 -3.61 23.64
N GLN A 202 6.34 -4.13 23.02
CA GLN A 202 7.72 -3.67 23.19
C GLN A 202 7.91 -2.19 22.85
N ASN A 203 7.16 -1.67 21.87
CA ASN A 203 7.28 -0.29 21.41
C ASN A 203 6.17 0.63 21.94
N ASN A 204 5.23 0.10 22.76
CA ASN A 204 4.05 0.83 23.20
C ASN A 204 4.39 2.12 23.95
N ASP A 205 5.37 2.09 24.86
CA ASP A 205 5.79 3.28 25.62
C ASP A 205 6.39 4.35 24.72
N TRP A 206 7.13 3.96 23.70
CA TRP A 206 7.66 4.88 22.74
C TRP A 206 6.54 5.58 21.95
N TYR A 207 5.58 4.84 21.44
CA TYR A 207 4.45 5.39 20.68
C TYR A 207 3.55 6.29 21.54
N ARG A 208 3.30 5.91 22.78
CA ARG A 208 2.45 6.66 23.72
C ARG A 208 3.03 8.00 24.15
N PHE A 209 4.34 8.14 24.27
CA PHE A 209 4.98 9.38 24.77
C PHE A 209 5.28 10.40 23.67
N GLY A 210 4.67 10.27 22.49
CA GLY A 210 4.72 11.28 21.42
C GLY A 210 6.10 11.43 20.79
N ARG A 211 6.94 10.44 20.91
CA ARG A 211 8.16 10.33 20.13
C ARG A 211 7.80 9.72 18.78
N HIS A 212 6.95 10.40 18.01
CA HIS A 212 6.68 10.14 16.61
C HIS A 212 7.96 10.46 15.82
N THR A 213 8.92 9.57 15.94
CA THR A 213 10.19 9.66 15.27
C THR A 213 10.23 8.58 14.20
N LEU A 214 11.18 8.69 13.32
CA LEU A 214 11.64 7.67 12.41
C LEU A 214 11.38 6.25 12.94
N GLY A 215 10.66 5.45 12.16
CA GLY A 215 10.41 4.06 12.48
C GLY A 215 9.11 3.75 13.23
N GLN A 216 8.19 4.72 13.41
CA GLN A 216 6.84 4.37 13.86
C GLN A 216 6.17 3.46 12.83
N TYR A 217 5.62 2.34 13.31
CA TYR A 217 4.84 1.41 12.49
C TYR A 217 3.36 1.65 12.67
N TYR A 218 2.63 1.64 11.54
CA TYR A 218 1.18 1.61 11.49
C TYR A 218 0.74 0.22 11.05
N TYR A 219 -0.18 -0.37 11.80
CA TYR A 219 -0.59 -1.76 11.63
C TYR A 219 -1.97 -1.85 10.98
N PHE A 220 -2.11 -2.74 10.03
CA PHE A 220 -3.33 -2.96 9.28
C PHE A 220 -3.78 -4.42 9.38
N SER A 221 -5.10 -4.65 9.45
CA SER A 221 -5.61 -5.99 9.21
C SER A 221 -5.71 -6.28 7.71
N PRO A 222 -5.64 -7.57 7.30
CA PRO A 222 -5.82 -7.97 5.91
C PRO A 222 -7.14 -7.49 5.32
N GLU A 223 -8.21 -7.52 6.12
CA GLU A 223 -9.56 -7.10 5.73
C GLU A 223 -9.62 -5.60 5.45
N ALA A 224 -9.00 -4.78 6.33
CA ALA A 224 -8.96 -3.32 6.14
C ALA A 224 -8.23 -2.94 4.85
N LEU A 225 -7.09 -3.59 4.57
CA LEU A 225 -6.35 -3.36 3.32
C LEU A 225 -7.16 -3.81 2.11
N ARG A 226 -7.76 -5.00 2.14
CA ARG A 226 -8.59 -5.50 1.04
C ARG A 226 -9.73 -4.56 0.71
N GLU A 227 -10.45 -4.08 1.74
CA GLU A 227 -11.53 -3.12 1.56
C GLU A 227 -11.03 -1.80 0.98
N MET A 228 -9.93 -1.26 1.50
CA MET A 228 -9.33 -0.01 1.01
C MET A 228 -8.96 -0.10 -0.48
N TYR A 229 -8.31 -1.19 -0.89
CA TYR A 229 -7.94 -1.41 -2.28
C TYR A 229 -9.17 -1.53 -3.18
N ALA A 230 -10.18 -2.28 -2.74
CA ALA A 230 -11.44 -2.45 -3.49
C ALA A 230 -12.19 -1.13 -3.68
N GLN A 231 -12.24 -0.27 -2.66
CA GLN A 231 -12.82 1.06 -2.75
C GLN A 231 -12.12 1.96 -3.78
N CYS A 232 -10.84 1.71 -4.04
CA CYS A 232 -10.05 2.42 -5.05
C CYS A 232 -10.11 1.75 -6.44
N GLY A 233 -10.88 0.67 -6.62
CA GLY A 233 -10.97 -0.07 -7.89
C GLY A 233 -9.78 -0.97 -8.18
N LEU A 234 -9.03 -1.36 -7.15
CA LEU A 234 -7.94 -2.33 -7.22
C LEU A 234 -8.38 -3.67 -6.64
N PHE A 235 -7.94 -4.75 -7.25
CA PHE A 235 -8.27 -6.09 -6.82
C PHE A 235 -7.10 -6.74 -6.07
N MET A 236 -7.35 -7.25 -4.85
CA MET A 236 -6.35 -7.91 -4.04
C MET A 236 -6.20 -9.37 -4.49
N LEU A 237 -5.07 -9.70 -5.13
CA LEU A 237 -4.77 -11.04 -5.62
C LEU A 237 -4.28 -11.96 -4.49
N GLU A 238 -3.28 -11.51 -3.75
CA GLU A 238 -2.62 -12.30 -2.71
C GLU A 238 -2.30 -11.42 -1.50
N GLN A 239 -2.37 -11.99 -0.31
CA GLN A 239 -1.91 -11.38 0.93
C GLN A 239 -1.04 -12.37 1.70
N HIS A 240 0.20 -12.00 1.99
CA HIS A 240 1.16 -12.83 2.70
C HIS A 240 1.57 -12.16 4.00
N GLN A 241 1.36 -12.85 5.11
CA GLN A 241 1.74 -12.40 6.44
C GLN A 241 2.87 -13.26 6.99
N GLU A 242 3.94 -12.63 7.42
CA GLU A 242 5.07 -13.26 8.06
C GLU A 242 5.58 -12.39 9.21
N ALA A 243 5.54 -12.90 10.44
CA ALA A 243 5.81 -12.13 11.64
C ALA A 243 4.92 -10.88 11.70
N TRP A 244 5.48 -9.67 11.66
CA TRP A 244 4.75 -8.42 11.59
C TRP A 244 4.61 -7.86 10.16
N ASN A 245 5.22 -8.51 9.17
CA ASN A 245 5.17 -8.09 7.78
C ASN A 245 3.87 -8.53 7.11
N HIS A 246 3.34 -7.69 6.25
CA HIS A 246 2.17 -7.97 5.44
C HIS A 246 2.39 -7.46 4.01
N LYS A 247 2.48 -8.36 3.07
CA LYS A 247 2.72 -8.07 1.66
C LYS A 247 1.42 -8.28 0.89
N CYS A 248 1.01 -7.26 0.18
CA CYS A 248 -0.19 -7.24 -0.64
C CYS A 248 0.20 -7.24 -2.10
N ILE A 249 -0.33 -8.19 -2.87
CA ILE A 249 -0.23 -8.24 -4.33
C ILE A 249 -1.61 -7.90 -4.87
N PHE A 250 -1.67 -6.92 -5.76
CA PHE A 250 -2.92 -6.39 -6.28
C PHE A 250 -2.83 -6.12 -7.78
N GLU A 251 -3.98 -5.98 -8.41
CA GLU A 251 -4.11 -5.70 -9.85
C GLU A 251 -5.17 -4.62 -10.09
N LYS A 252 -4.94 -3.77 -11.08
CA LYS A 252 -5.99 -2.95 -11.65
C LYS A 252 -6.72 -3.78 -12.72
N PRO A 253 -8.02 -4.06 -12.58
CA PRO A 253 -8.76 -4.86 -13.55
C PRO A 253 -8.64 -4.31 -14.98
N VAL A 254 -8.61 -5.19 -15.96
CA VAL A 254 -8.60 -4.80 -17.39
C VAL A 254 -9.88 -4.07 -17.79
N ILE A 255 -10.99 -4.41 -17.12
CA ILE A 255 -12.28 -3.75 -17.29
C ILE A 255 -12.62 -3.13 -15.94
N ASP A 256 -13.00 -1.86 -15.95
CA ASP A 256 -13.60 -1.24 -14.78
C ASP A 256 -15.02 -1.79 -14.58
N VAL A 257 -15.07 -2.97 -13.97
CA VAL A 257 -16.34 -3.67 -13.69
C VAL A 257 -17.07 -3.06 -12.48
N VAL A 258 -16.36 -2.27 -11.65
CA VAL A 258 -16.90 -1.72 -10.39
C VAL A 258 -18.13 -0.85 -10.63
N PRO A 259 -18.08 0.19 -11.48
CA PRO A 259 -19.24 1.02 -11.73
C PRO A 259 -20.40 0.23 -12.33
N ARG A 260 -20.08 -0.74 -13.19
CA ARG A 260 -21.13 -1.56 -13.81
C ARG A 260 -21.76 -2.53 -12.81
N LEU A 261 -20.94 -3.17 -11.97
CA LEU A 261 -21.43 -4.02 -10.88
C LEU A 261 -22.31 -3.24 -9.92
N GLU A 262 -21.82 -2.10 -9.42
CA GLU A 262 -22.56 -1.27 -8.46
C GLU A 262 -23.87 -0.73 -9.06
N GLU A 263 -23.88 -0.37 -10.33
CA GLU A 263 -25.10 0.04 -11.03
C GLU A 263 -26.10 -1.11 -11.16
N LEU A 264 -25.67 -2.29 -11.54
CA LEU A 264 -26.53 -3.47 -11.67
C LEU A 264 -27.07 -3.92 -10.29
N LEU A 265 -26.24 -3.89 -9.22
CA LEU A 265 -26.69 -4.19 -7.87
C LEU A 265 -27.65 -3.13 -7.35
N ARG A 266 -27.47 -1.85 -7.67
CA ARG A 266 -28.39 -0.78 -7.31
C ARG A 266 -29.75 -0.99 -8.00
N GLN A 267 -29.74 -1.33 -9.30
CA GLN A 267 -30.97 -1.65 -10.03
C GLN A 267 -31.68 -2.89 -9.44
N LEU A 268 -30.94 -3.95 -9.07
CA LEU A 268 -31.50 -5.17 -8.50
C LEU A 268 -32.25 -4.93 -7.17
N ILE A 269 -31.77 -3.96 -6.38
CA ILE A 269 -32.41 -3.57 -5.11
C ILE A 269 -33.44 -2.41 -5.26
N SER A 270 -33.58 -1.85 -6.44
CA SER A 270 -34.54 -0.76 -6.70
C SER A 270 -35.97 -1.26 -6.80
N ALA A 271 -36.92 -0.34 -6.70
CA ALA A 271 -38.33 -0.63 -6.92
C ALA A 271 -38.61 -1.12 -8.36
N GLU A 272 -37.75 -0.79 -9.32
CA GLU A 272 -37.89 -1.23 -10.72
C GLU A 272 -37.67 -2.74 -10.90
N ALA A 273 -36.99 -3.41 -9.95
CA ALA A 273 -36.76 -4.85 -9.95
C ALA A 273 -37.88 -5.64 -9.24
N ASN A 274 -39.12 -5.10 -9.15
CA ASN A 274 -40.24 -5.79 -8.50
C ASN A 274 -40.76 -6.98 -9.29
N ASP A 275 -40.58 -7.02 -10.61
CA ASP A 275 -40.98 -8.18 -11.41
C ASP A 275 -39.81 -9.17 -11.64
N LYS A 276 -40.13 -10.46 -11.69
CA LYS A 276 -39.19 -11.56 -11.85
C LYS A 276 -38.38 -11.48 -13.16
N ALA A 277 -38.99 -10.99 -14.23
CA ALA A 277 -38.33 -10.89 -15.55
C ALA A 277 -37.23 -9.82 -15.54
N THR A 278 -37.47 -8.68 -14.88
CA THR A 278 -36.47 -7.62 -14.70
C THR A 278 -35.32 -8.11 -13.83
N ARG A 279 -35.61 -8.82 -12.73
CA ARG A 279 -34.56 -9.42 -11.89
C ARG A 279 -33.70 -10.43 -12.66
N ALA A 280 -34.32 -11.30 -13.44
CA ALA A 280 -33.63 -12.28 -14.28
C ALA A 280 -32.66 -11.61 -15.27
N ARG A 281 -33.09 -10.50 -15.93
CA ARG A 281 -32.21 -9.73 -16.82
C ARG A 281 -31.04 -9.11 -16.10
N LEU A 282 -31.26 -8.54 -14.91
CA LEU A 282 -30.19 -7.94 -14.10
C LEU A 282 -29.20 -8.98 -13.61
N VAL A 283 -29.69 -10.14 -13.15
CA VAL A 283 -28.82 -11.26 -12.73
C VAL A 283 -28.01 -11.80 -13.91
N SER A 284 -28.62 -11.96 -15.07
CA SER A 284 -27.86 -12.35 -16.30
C SER A 284 -26.79 -11.34 -16.67
N ALA A 285 -27.07 -10.04 -16.51
CA ALA A 285 -26.08 -8.98 -16.76
C ALA A 285 -24.95 -9.01 -15.72
N LEU A 286 -25.24 -9.32 -14.46
CA LEU A 286 -24.24 -9.50 -13.40
C LEU A 286 -23.37 -10.73 -13.66
N GLN A 287 -23.95 -11.85 -14.08
CA GLN A 287 -23.22 -13.07 -14.44
C GLN A 287 -22.34 -12.91 -15.68
N ALA A 288 -22.66 -11.97 -16.58
CA ALA A 288 -21.88 -11.67 -17.76
C ALA A 288 -20.67 -10.76 -17.49
N LEU A 289 -20.55 -10.22 -16.27
CA LEU A 289 -19.36 -9.46 -15.90
C LEU A 289 -18.15 -10.40 -15.81
N PRO A 290 -16.96 -9.98 -16.29
CA PRO A 290 -15.74 -10.78 -16.23
C PRO A 290 -15.16 -10.75 -14.81
N ILE A 291 -15.85 -11.42 -13.88
CA ILE A 291 -15.48 -11.53 -12.46
C ILE A 291 -15.13 -12.99 -12.18
N GLU A 292 -13.89 -13.29 -11.84
CA GLU A 292 -13.42 -14.66 -11.51
C GLU A 292 -14.06 -15.27 -10.23
N LEU A 293 -15.00 -14.57 -9.60
CA LEU A 293 -15.66 -14.97 -8.34
C LEU A 293 -16.95 -15.78 -8.52
N GLU A 294 -17.12 -16.43 -9.65
CA GLU A 294 -18.37 -17.15 -10.02
C GLU A 294 -18.87 -18.15 -8.96
N LEU A 295 -17.97 -18.87 -8.29
CA LEU A 295 -18.35 -19.95 -7.36
C LEU A 295 -19.09 -19.47 -6.11
N HIS A 296 -18.79 -18.28 -5.61
CA HIS A 296 -19.38 -17.75 -4.38
C HIS A 296 -20.52 -16.75 -4.63
N ILE A 297 -20.47 -16.05 -5.76
CA ILE A 297 -21.49 -15.03 -6.12
C ILE A 297 -22.70 -15.67 -6.78
N LYS A 298 -22.51 -16.69 -7.60
CA LYS A 298 -23.59 -17.34 -8.36
C LYS A 298 -24.79 -17.78 -7.50
N PRO A 299 -24.60 -18.48 -6.37
CA PRO A 299 -25.73 -18.86 -5.51
C PRO A 299 -26.51 -17.66 -4.95
N LEU A 300 -25.81 -16.55 -4.65
CA LEU A 300 -26.46 -15.34 -4.13
C LEU A 300 -27.23 -14.60 -5.23
N LEU A 301 -26.75 -14.63 -6.48
CA LEU A 301 -27.47 -14.07 -7.63
C LEU A 301 -28.75 -14.86 -7.94
N GLU A 302 -28.69 -16.20 -7.86
CA GLU A 302 -29.86 -17.06 -8.02
C GLU A 302 -30.92 -16.80 -6.94
N GLN A 303 -30.50 -16.66 -5.68
CA GLN A 303 -31.40 -16.28 -4.59
C GLN A 303 -31.99 -14.88 -4.78
N ALA A 304 -31.19 -13.90 -5.20
CA ALA A 304 -31.68 -12.55 -5.45
C ALA A 304 -32.66 -12.47 -6.61
N GLN A 305 -32.53 -13.34 -7.63
CA GLN A 305 -33.45 -13.41 -8.77
C GLN A 305 -34.85 -13.84 -8.37
N ASP A 306 -34.94 -14.81 -7.46
CA ASP A 306 -36.23 -15.40 -7.03
C ASP A 306 -36.85 -14.70 -5.81
N GLU A 307 -36.13 -13.75 -5.23
CA GLU A 307 -36.56 -13.08 -3.99
C GLU A 307 -37.40 -11.84 -4.28
N ASP A 308 -38.64 -11.88 -3.83
CA ASP A 308 -39.60 -10.77 -3.95
C ASP A 308 -39.46 -9.74 -2.80
N ASP A 309 -38.86 -10.13 -1.66
CA ASP A 309 -38.67 -9.26 -0.52
C ASP A 309 -37.52 -8.27 -0.77
N TYR A 310 -37.82 -6.97 -0.73
CA TYR A 310 -36.90 -5.88 -0.92
C TYR A 310 -35.72 -5.91 0.05
N PHE A 311 -35.95 -6.19 1.34
CA PHE A 311 -34.89 -6.20 2.36
C PHE A 311 -33.96 -7.39 2.18
N LYS A 312 -34.45 -8.54 1.76
CA LYS A 312 -33.61 -9.69 1.45
C LYS A 312 -32.76 -9.45 0.22
N ARG A 313 -33.28 -8.78 -0.82
CA ARG A 313 -32.49 -8.38 -1.97
C ARG A 313 -31.35 -7.43 -1.58
N ILE A 314 -31.60 -6.47 -0.68
CA ILE A 314 -30.54 -5.62 -0.11
C ILE A 314 -29.47 -6.49 0.58
N HIS A 315 -29.89 -7.48 1.34
CA HIS A 315 -28.97 -8.40 2.02
C HIS A 315 -28.10 -9.20 1.04
N TYR A 316 -28.67 -9.76 -0.02
CA TYR A 316 -27.92 -10.46 -1.06
C TYR A 316 -26.95 -9.53 -1.80
N ALA A 317 -27.39 -8.34 -2.18
CA ALA A 317 -26.53 -7.35 -2.81
C ALA A 317 -25.35 -6.94 -1.91
N ALA A 318 -25.58 -6.79 -0.60
CA ALA A 318 -24.52 -6.52 0.37
C ALA A 318 -23.54 -7.70 0.50
N GLN A 319 -24.02 -8.94 0.49
CA GLN A 319 -23.15 -10.13 0.49
C GLN A 319 -22.34 -10.24 -0.81
N ILE A 320 -22.94 -9.98 -1.97
CA ILE A 320 -22.26 -9.96 -3.26
C ILE A 320 -21.14 -8.91 -3.26
N ARG A 321 -21.44 -7.67 -2.80
CA ARG A 321 -20.41 -6.62 -2.64
C ARG A 321 -19.28 -7.07 -1.73
N ARG A 322 -19.61 -7.68 -0.62
CA ARG A 322 -18.64 -8.17 0.35
C ARG A 322 -17.73 -9.23 -0.26
N ILE A 323 -18.29 -10.25 -0.93
CA ILE A 323 -17.52 -11.32 -1.59
C ILE A 323 -16.64 -10.71 -2.69
N TRP A 324 -17.22 -9.84 -3.51
CA TRP A 324 -16.52 -9.21 -4.63
C TRP A 324 -15.34 -8.34 -4.15
N ARG A 325 -15.50 -7.61 -3.05
CA ARG A 325 -14.41 -6.85 -2.41
C ARG A 325 -13.43 -7.74 -1.65
N GLY A 326 -13.66 -9.05 -1.64
CA GLY A 326 -12.78 -10.04 -1.05
C GLY A 326 -12.81 -10.09 0.48
N ALA A 327 -13.95 -9.81 1.07
CA ALA A 327 -14.15 -9.87 2.53
C ALA A 327 -14.38 -11.31 3.03
#